data_7a1d62b7776ac853bf419f9f796f7b83
#
_entry.id   7a1d62b7776ac853bf419f9f796f7b83
#
_cell.length_a   1.000
_cell.length_b   1.000
_cell.length_c   1.000
_cell.angle_alpha   90.00
_cell.angle_beta   90.00
_cell.angle_gamma   90.00
#
_symmetry.space_group_name_H-M   'P 1'
#
loop_
_entity.id
_entity.type
_entity.pdbx_description
1 polymer ?
#
loop_
_entity_poly.entity_id
_entity_poly.type
_entity_poly.pdbx_seq_one_letter_code
_entity_poly.pdbx_strand_id
1 'polypeptide(L)'
;MNFRALLVTFCGLMSSICAQALMSTSTLPEGINSPSFRFGIIDGIGQKYTESGSLMNLGDYKSVVFDAKNLAKFNSDAKRLIDALNRFGGHALGDSFNLGVLRVDTMPRVQYSAPVFARGITNRWTVGVGVPIISYTNKISLSQEFSNIEYYRQQFSGLNPELDDALNTDLSKATNETLTGKGYKALNNRDETFVGDIQVVSMYKLYEKNEKVLTYQAQVNLPTGPKFDPDDLASLNVFGRTNITNSLAYSQYLIGRLSMVPYVSYLINIPDTVTARVPLNEDDTLPDANTKEDVTRTLGNIATVGGNLFYEITDSWMVGGGYDYSTKDADRYTGERGTRYDLLATNSASTAHRVKAEITYSSVKSYFKKTAVIPLMVSFQVSDTFSGVNIERQTAQEMNLMLFF
;
A
#
# COMPACT_ATOMS: atom_id res chain seq x y z
N MET A 1 10.00 5.89 -18.43
CA MET A 1 9.60 5.26 -17.17
C MET A 1 8.41 6.04 -16.61
N ASN A 2 7.27 5.39 -16.42
CA ASN A 2 6.08 6.11 -15.96
C ASN A 2 6.05 6.07 -14.43
N PHE A 3 6.78 7.00 -13.79
CA PHE A 3 6.85 7.13 -12.32
C PHE A 3 5.49 7.39 -11.65
N ARG A 4 4.45 7.75 -12.43
CA ARG A 4 3.07 7.84 -11.93
C ARG A 4 2.54 6.52 -11.40
N ALA A 5 2.93 5.40 -11.98
CA ALA A 5 2.50 4.11 -11.47
C ALA A 5 3.02 3.88 -10.04
N LEU A 6 4.21 4.39 -9.71
CA LEU A 6 4.72 4.35 -8.34
C LEU A 6 3.92 5.27 -7.40
N LEU A 7 3.49 6.44 -7.85
CA LEU A 7 2.80 7.45 -7.03
C LEU A 7 1.31 7.13 -6.82
N VAL A 8 0.60 6.71 -7.87
CA VAL A 8 -0.85 6.44 -7.81
C VAL A 8 -1.15 5.12 -7.11
N THR A 9 -0.21 4.18 -7.19
CA THR A 9 -0.43 2.81 -6.76
C THR A 9 -0.43 2.63 -5.24
N PHE A 10 0.34 3.44 -4.51
CA PHE A 10 0.40 3.36 -3.03
C PHE A 10 -0.83 3.90 -2.30
N CYS A 11 -1.69 4.69 -2.96
CA CYS A 11 -2.84 5.32 -2.30
C CYS A 11 -3.99 4.38 -1.94
N GLY A 12 -4.09 3.19 -2.53
CA GLY A 12 -5.19 2.24 -2.28
C GLY A 12 -5.01 1.31 -1.07
N LEU A 13 -3.77 1.20 -0.57
CA LEU A 13 -3.32 0.03 0.15
C LEU A 13 -3.53 0.00 1.65
N MET A 14 -3.48 1.13 2.32
CA MET A 14 -3.24 1.15 3.75
C MET A 14 -4.37 1.74 4.59
N SER A 15 -5.54 1.96 4.01
CA SER A 15 -6.72 2.39 4.82
C SER A 15 -7.09 1.38 5.90
N SER A 16 -6.40 0.24 5.96
CA SER A 16 -6.75 -0.85 6.86
C SER A 16 -5.56 -1.66 7.38
N ILE A 17 -4.40 -1.06 7.66
CA ILE A 17 -3.29 -1.80 8.30
C ILE A 17 -3.79 -2.53 9.56
N CYS A 18 -4.73 -1.97 10.30
CA CYS A 18 -5.35 -2.61 11.46
C CYS A 18 -6.70 -3.30 11.17
N ALA A 19 -7.25 -3.24 9.96
CA ALA A 19 -8.54 -3.85 9.63
C ALA A 19 -8.43 -5.22 8.93
N GLN A 20 -7.24 -5.79 8.85
CA GLN A 20 -7.04 -7.09 8.19
C GLN A 20 -7.38 -8.30 9.06
N ALA A 21 -7.55 -8.10 10.37
CA ALA A 21 -7.98 -9.18 11.26
C ALA A 21 -9.33 -9.77 10.83
N LEU A 22 -9.53 -11.08 11.08
CA LEU A 22 -10.83 -11.70 10.86
C LEU A 22 -11.90 -10.95 11.67
N MET A 23 -12.99 -10.56 11.01
CA MET A 23 -14.05 -9.80 11.65
C MET A 23 -14.68 -10.60 12.79
N SER A 24 -14.79 -9.98 13.96
CA SER A 24 -15.44 -10.54 15.16
C SER A 24 -16.69 -9.75 15.52
N THR A 25 -17.68 -10.42 16.11
CA THR A 25 -18.88 -9.80 16.65
C THR A 25 -18.83 -9.61 18.17
N SER A 26 -17.72 -9.98 18.82
CA SER A 26 -17.60 -9.97 20.27
C SER A 26 -17.33 -8.57 20.81
N THR A 27 -18.14 -8.12 21.76
CA THR A 27 -17.91 -6.93 22.57
C THR A 27 -17.33 -7.31 23.94
N LEU A 28 -16.57 -6.41 24.56
CA LEU A 28 -16.11 -6.59 25.94
C LEU A 28 -17.28 -6.44 26.91
N PRO A 29 -17.34 -7.25 27.98
CA PRO A 29 -18.28 -7.02 29.07
C PRO A 29 -18.09 -5.65 29.72
N GLU A 30 -19.12 -5.13 30.34
CA GLU A 30 -19.09 -3.84 31.07
C GLU A 30 -17.96 -3.80 32.09
N GLY A 31 -17.19 -2.72 32.08
CA GLY A 31 -16.07 -2.49 32.99
C GLY A 31 -14.77 -3.20 32.63
N ILE A 32 -14.80 -4.19 31.74
CA ILE A 32 -13.57 -4.91 31.34
C ILE A 32 -12.70 -4.02 30.45
N ASN A 33 -11.41 -3.97 30.79
CA ASN A 33 -10.37 -3.35 30.00
C ASN A 33 -9.61 -4.42 29.22
N SER A 34 -9.22 -4.10 28.00
CA SER A 34 -8.40 -4.98 27.16
C SER A 34 -7.27 -4.18 26.51
N PRO A 35 -6.10 -4.09 27.17
CA PRO A 35 -4.89 -3.71 26.46
C PRO A 35 -4.49 -4.86 25.56
N SER A 36 -4.07 -4.49 24.35
CA SER A 36 -3.55 -5.44 23.38
C SER A 36 -2.38 -4.87 22.59
N PHE A 37 -1.57 -5.77 22.05
CA PHE A 37 -0.46 -5.44 21.16
C PHE A 37 -0.64 -6.20 19.86
N ARG A 38 -0.65 -5.45 18.76
CA ARG A 38 -0.64 -6.01 17.42
C ARG A 38 0.74 -5.81 16.81
N PHE A 39 1.24 -6.86 16.17
CA PHE A 39 2.46 -6.84 15.38
C PHE A 39 2.15 -7.39 14.02
N GLY A 40 2.59 -6.70 12.97
CA GLY A 40 2.36 -7.20 11.63
C GLY A 40 3.50 -6.88 10.69
N ILE A 41 3.58 -7.69 9.64
CA ILE A 41 4.50 -7.54 8.52
C ILE A 41 3.67 -7.61 7.25
N ILE A 42 3.88 -6.67 6.34
CA ILE A 42 3.26 -6.64 5.03
C ILE A 42 4.38 -6.68 3.99
N ASP A 43 4.38 -7.74 3.22
CA ASP A 43 5.30 -8.01 2.12
C ASP A 43 4.53 -8.09 0.78
N GLY A 44 5.25 -8.24 -0.33
CA GLY A 44 4.68 -8.45 -1.66
C GLY A 44 4.26 -7.19 -2.39
N ILE A 45 4.35 -6.01 -1.75
CA ILE A 45 3.92 -4.72 -2.29
C ILE A 45 4.74 -4.28 -3.53
N GLY A 46 5.80 -4.99 -3.87
CA GLY A 46 6.58 -4.80 -5.12
C GLY A 46 5.87 -5.30 -6.38
N GLN A 47 4.69 -5.93 -6.26
CA GLN A 47 3.89 -6.46 -7.35
C GLN A 47 2.49 -5.85 -7.36
N LYS A 48 1.91 -5.72 -8.56
CA LYS A 48 0.59 -5.14 -8.77
C LYS A 48 -0.23 -5.95 -9.77
N TYR A 49 -1.52 -6.09 -9.50
CA TYR A 49 -2.50 -6.49 -10.50
C TYR A 49 -2.85 -5.27 -11.37
N THR A 50 -2.73 -5.41 -12.68
CA THR A 50 -3.01 -4.35 -13.67
C THR A 50 -4.51 -4.16 -13.90
N GLU A 51 -4.87 -3.28 -14.83
CA GLU A 51 -6.26 -3.13 -15.31
C GLU A 51 -6.84 -4.43 -15.89
N SER A 52 -5.99 -5.28 -16.49
CA SER A 52 -6.38 -6.57 -17.03
C SER A 52 -6.41 -7.69 -15.96
N GLY A 53 -6.05 -7.41 -14.72
CA GLY A 53 -5.90 -8.41 -13.65
C GLY A 53 -4.63 -9.23 -13.72
N SER A 54 -3.70 -8.93 -14.63
CA SER A 54 -2.40 -9.60 -14.73
C SER A 54 -1.46 -9.10 -13.64
N LEU A 55 -0.74 -10.00 -12.98
CA LEU A 55 0.26 -9.65 -11.98
C LEU A 55 1.57 -9.24 -12.66
N MET A 56 2.13 -8.11 -12.27
CA MET A 56 3.43 -7.63 -12.75
C MET A 56 4.20 -6.91 -11.64
N ASN A 57 5.52 -6.79 -11.80
CA ASN A 57 6.33 -6.00 -10.89
C ASN A 57 6.04 -4.51 -11.06
N LEU A 58 6.08 -3.74 -10.00
CA LEU A 58 5.88 -2.29 -10.06
C LEU A 58 6.91 -1.61 -10.96
N GLY A 59 8.15 -2.10 -11.00
CA GLY A 59 9.21 -1.60 -11.86
C GLY A 59 8.97 -1.85 -13.36
N ASP A 60 8.19 -2.87 -13.71
CA ASP A 60 7.87 -3.23 -15.10
C ASP A 60 6.66 -2.45 -15.66
N TYR A 61 5.90 -1.82 -14.78
CA TYR A 61 4.69 -1.11 -15.16
C TYR A 61 5.00 0.10 -16.05
N LYS A 62 4.69 -0.05 -17.35
CA LYS A 62 4.98 0.94 -18.40
C LYS A 62 6.48 1.30 -18.51
N SER A 63 7.36 0.30 -18.49
CA SER A 63 8.77 0.49 -18.81
C SER A 63 8.93 1.14 -20.19
N VAL A 64 9.76 2.18 -20.27
CA VAL A 64 10.07 2.86 -21.53
C VAL A 64 11.36 2.27 -22.08
N VAL A 65 11.34 1.89 -23.36
CA VAL A 65 12.55 1.56 -24.08
C VAL A 65 13.31 2.86 -24.37
N PHE A 66 14.53 2.97 -23.87
CA PHE A 66 15.42 4.10 -24.12
C PHE A 66 16.22 3.87 -25.41
N ASP A 67 15.51 3.81 -26.54
CA ASP A 67 16.12 3.91 -27.86
C ASP A 67 16.62 5.33 -28.15
N ALA A 68 17.37 5.52 -29.22
CA ALA A 68 17.94 6.81 -29.59
C ALA A 68 16.90 7.93 -29.66
N LYS A 69 15.71 7.65 -30.19
CA LYS A 69 14.62 8.62 -30.34
C LYS A 69 14.02 9.05 -28.99
N ASN A 70 13.82 8.12 -28.08
CA ASN A 70 13.28 8.40 -26.77
C ASN A 70 14.32 9.07 -25.87
N LEU A 71 15.59 8.65 -25.94
CA LEU A 71 16.71 9.27 -25.25
C LEU A 71 16.90 10.74 -25.64
N ALA A 72 16.86 11.05 -26.95
CA ALA A 72 16.98 12.43 -27.43
C ALA A 72 15.88 13.36 -26.92
N LYS A 73 14.71 12.83 -26.61
CA LYS A 73 13.59 13.58 -25.99
C LYS A 73 13.75 13.73 -24.48
N PHE A 74 14.41 12.78 -23.84
CA PHE A 74 14.50 12.70 -22.39
C PHE A 74 15.55 13.68 -21.83
N ASN A 75 16.70 13.83 -22.49
CA ASN A 75 17.82 14.62 -22.00
C ASN A 75 18.62 15.22 -23.18
N SER A 76 19.00 16.48 -23.06
CA SER A 76 19.85 17.18 -24.06
C SER A 76 21.25 16.55 -24.23
N ASP A 77 21.78 15.96 -23.15
CA ASP A 77 23.10 15.33 -23.18
C ASP A 77 23.04 14.00 -23.93
N ALA A 78 21.96 13.22 -23.72
CA ALA A 78 21.69 12.02 -24.51
C ALA A 78 21.51 12.34 -26.01
N LYS A 79 20.86 13.46 -26.34
CA LYS A 79 20.78 13.93 -27.71
C LYS A 79 22.16 14.25 -28.29
N ARG A 80 23.03 14.93 -27.51
CA ARG A 80 24.41 15.24 -27.94
C ARG A 80 25.25 13.97 -28.19
N LEU A 81 25.08 12.95 -27.34
CA LEU A 81 25.70 11.63 -27.55
C LEU A 81 25.27 11.00 -28.87
N ILE A 82 23.95 10.95 -29.14
CA ILE A 82 23.40 10.38 -30.39
C ILE A 82 23.91 11.14 -31.60
N ASP A 83 23.91 12.48 -31.55
CA ASP A 83 24.41 13.34 -32.61
C ASP A 83 25.94 13.15 -32.82
N ALA A 84 26.72 12.89 -31.76
CA ALA A 84 28.14 12.59 -31.85
C ALA A 84 28.38 11.22 -32.52
N LEU A 85 27.64 10.17 -32.08
CA LEU A 85 27.72 8.85 -32.69
C LEU A 85 27.39 8.88 -34.20
N ASN A 86 26.39 9.64 -34.60
CA ASN A 86 26.01 9.83 -36.01
C ASN A 86 27.08 10.56 -36.81
N ARG A 87 27.85 11.46 -36.20
CA ARG A 87 28.97 12.13 -36.83
C ARG A 87 30.16 11.21 -37.08
N PHE A 88 30.44 10.26 -36.17
CA PHE A 88 31.56 9.35 -36.25
C PHE A 88 31.28 8.14 -37.15
N GLY A 89 30.08 7.59 -37.17
CA GLY A 89 29.77 6.33 -37.85
C GLY A 89 28.60 6.40 -38.84
N GLY A 90 28.14 7.60 -39.19
CA GLY A 90 26.93 7.79 -40.02
C GLY A 90 25.63 7.66 -39.23
N HIS A 91 24.53 8.13 -39.83
CA HIS A 91 23.20 8.20 -39.17
C HIS A 91 22.72 6.87 -38.57
N ALA A 92 23.13 5.74 -39.15
CA ALA A 92 22.75 4.42 -38.65
C ALA A 92 23.32 4.08 -37.27
N LEU A 93 24.46 4.67 -36.89
CA LEU A 93 25.14 4.31 -35.64
C LEU A 93 24.48 4.93 -34.41
N GLY A 94 24.20 6.23 -34.43
CA GLY A 94 23.49 6.86 -33.31
C GLY A 94 22.04 6.45 -33.27
N ASP A 95 21.39 6.24 -34.42
CA ASP A 95 19.97 5.82 -34.48
C ASP A 95 19.77 4.38 -33.97
N SER A 96 20.79 3.53 -34.04
CA SER A 96 20.77 2.17 -33.49
C SER A 96 21.18 2.08 -32.02
N PHE A 97 21.62 3.19 -31.40
CA PHE A 97 21.97 3.25 -29.99
C PHE A 97 20.76 3.00 -29.12
N ASN A 98 20.87 2.06 -28.19
CA ASN A 98 19.79 1.65 -27.32
C ASN A 98 20.31 1.38 -25.90
N LEU A 99 19.85 2.16 -24.93
CA LEU A 99 20.10 1.89 -23.52
C LEU A 99 19.20 0.79 -22.96
N GLY A 100 18.28 0.25 -23.78
CA GLY A 100 17.37 -0.80 -23.35
C GLY A 100 16.23 -0.30 -22.49
N VAL A 101 15.81 -1.16 -21.59
CA VAL A 101 14.73 -0.89 -20.62
C VAL A 101 15.37 -0.58 -19.29
N LEU A 102 15.08 0.61 -18.74
CA LEU A 102 15.43 0.93 -17.36
C LEU A 102 14.37 0.36 -16.44
N ARG A 103 14.76 -0.54 -15.55
CA ARG A 103 13.91 -1.07 -14.48
C ARG A 103 14.25 -0.41 -13.17
N VAL A 104 13.20 -0.08 -12.42
CA VAL A 104 13.30 0.31 -11.03
C VAL A 104 12.73 -0.83 -10.19
N ASP A 105 13.60 -1.68 -9.68
CA ASP A 105 13.18 -2.73 -8.76
C ASP A 105 12.99 -2.12 -7.38
N THR A 106 11.81 -2.30 -6.80
CA THR A 106 11.46 -1.83 -5.47
C THR A 106 11.04 -3.01 -4.62
N MET A 107 11.56 -3.08 -3.40
CA MET A 107 11.23 -4.11 -2.42
C MET A 107 10.70 -3.45 -1.14
N PRO A 108 9.51 -2.84 -1.20
CA PRO A 108 8.92 -2.21 -0.04
C PRO A 108 8.42 -3.26 0.95
N ARG A 109 8.68 -3.01 2.22
CA ARG A 109 8.24 -3.82 3.35
C ARG A 109 7.75 -2.90 4.46
N VAL A 110 6.60 -3.23 5.00
CA VAL A 110 6.02 -2.52 6.13
C VAL A 110 5.97 -3.46 7.33
N GLN A 111 6.55 -3.04 8.44
CA GLN A 111 6.35 -3.66 9.75
C GLN A 111 5.56 -2.67 10.61
N TYR A 112 4.69 -3.17 11.43
CA TYR A 112 4.00 -2.32 12.38
C TYR A 112 3.87 -2.97 13.73
N SER A 113 3.87 -2.14 14.77
CA SER A 113 3.44 -2.48 16.10
C SER A 113 2.37 -1.49 16.54
N ALA A 114 1.27 -1.97 17.08
CA ALA A 114 0.18 -1.12 17.49
C ALA A 114 -0.27 -1.49 18.91
N PRO A 115 0.10 -0.71 19.93
CA PRO A 115 -0.57 -0.77 21.22
C PRO A 115 -2.03 -0.32 21.02
N VAL A 116 -2.96 -1.12 21.52
CA VAL A 116 -4.40 -0.87 21.48
C VAL A 116 -4.95 -0.99 22.88
N PHE A 117 -5.82 -0.07 23.24
CA PHE A 117 -6.57 -0.14 24.48
C PHE A 117 -8.07 -0.12 24.17
N ALA A 118 -8.82 -1.08 24.69
CA ALA A 118 -10.25 -1.16 24.55
C ALA A 118 -10.93 -1.33 25.91
N ARG A 119 -12.16 -0.83 26.04
CA ARG A 119 -13.00 -0.94 27.25
C ARG A 119 -14.44 -1.24 26.90
N GLY A 120 -15.03 -2.17 27.64
CA GLY A 120 -16.46 -2.39 27.65
C GLY A 120 -17.15 -1.28 28.41
N ILE A 121 -17.95 -0.44 27.74
CA ILE A 121 -18.73 0.65 28.35
C ILE A 121 -20.02 0.08 28.90
N THR A 122 -20.63 -0.84 28.19
CA THR A 122 -21.73 -1.68 28.60
C THR A 122 -21.52 -3.10 28.08
N ASN A 123 -22.32 -4.07 28.47
CA ASN A 123 -22.27 -5.43 27.90
C ASN A 123 -22.51 -5.48 26.38
N ARG A 124 -22.95 -4.38 25.77
CA ARG A 124 -23.20 -4.27 24.33
C ARG A 124 -22.31 -3.29 23.61
N TRP A 125 -21.56 -2.46 24.35
CA TRP A 125 -20.80 -1.37 23.74
C TRP A 125 -19.34 -1.39 24.21
N THR A 126 -18.45 -1.50 23.25
CA THR A 126 -16.99 -1.44 23.45
C THR A 126 -16.43 -0.26 22.66
N VAL A 127 -15.52 0.49 23.27
CA VAL A 127 -14.73 1.52 22.61
C VAL A 127 -13.26 1.18 22.73
N GLY A 128 -12.46 1.59 21.75
CA GLY A 128 -11.02 1.34 21.77
C GLY A 128 -10.26 2.39 20.97
N VAL A 129 -8.98 2.51 21.28
CA VAL A 129 -8.03 3.37 20.59
C VAL A 129 -6.75 2.59 20.31
N GLY A 130 -6.20 2.75 19.11
CA GLY A 130 -4.94 2.14 18.68
C GLY A 130 -4.00 3.18 18.09
N VAL A 131 -2.70 3.04 18.39
CA VAL A 131 -1.64 3.93 17.91
C VAL A 131 -0.62 3.09 17.15
N PRO A 132 -0.66 3.05 15.80
CA PRO A 132 0.30 2.26 15.04
C PRO A 132 1.66 2.96 14.96
N ILE A 133 2.72 2.22 15.25
CA ILE A 133 4.11 2.59 14.99
C ILE A 133 4.54 1.78 13.78
N ILE A 134 4.93 2.47 12.72
CA ILE A 134 5.23 1.91 11.41
C ILE A 134 6.74 1.97 11.18
N SER A 135 7.33 0.85 10.79
CA SER A 135 8.68 0.77 10.24
C SER A 135 8.57 0.41 8.77
N TYR A 136 9.03 1.33 7.92
CA TYR A 136 8.99 1.18 6.47
C TYR A 136 10.39 1.06 5.92
N THR A 137 10.65 -0.04 5.23
CA THR A 137 11.90 -0.23 4.49
C THR A 137 11.58 -0.39 3.02
N ASN A 138 12.39 0.21 2.14
CA ASN A 138 12.29 0.01 0.70
C ASN A 138 13.69 -0.04 0.11
N LYS A 139 14.06 -1.19 -0.44
CA LYS A 139 15.28 -1.33 -1.21
C LYS A 139 14.98 -1.00 -2.66
N ILE A 140 15.68 -0.01 -3.20
CA ILE A 140 15.50 0.47 -4.56
C ILE A 140 16.78 0.18 -5.33
N SER A 141 16.66 -0.54 -6.43
CA SER A 141 17.75 -0.78 -7.36
C SER A 141 17.34 -0.43 -8.80
N LEU A 142 18.26 0.15 -9.53
CA LEU A 142 18.09 0.46 -10.94
C LEU A 142 18.87 -0.60 -11.74
N SER A 143 18.19 -1.28 -12.63
CA SER A 143 18.80 -2.25 -13.56
C SER A 143 18.48 -1.89 -15.00
N GLN A 144 19.33 -2.32 -15.90
CA GLN A 144 19.23 -2.06 -17.33
C GLN A 144 19.19 -3.38 -18.07
N GLU A 145 18.17 -3.59 -18.89
CA GLU A 145 18.01 -4.80 -19.70
C GLU A 145 17.95 -4.45 -21.19
N PHE A 146 18.39 -5.38 -22.02
CA PHE A 146 18.33 -5.27 -23.50
C PHE A 146 19.09 -4.07 -24.09
N SER A 147 20.17 -3.63 -23.42
CA SER A 147 21.02 -2.54 -23.87
C SER A 147 22.07 -3.03 -24.86
N ASN A 148 22.46 -2.18 -25.82
CA ASN A 148 23.60 -2.41 -26.67
C ASN A 148 24.81 -1.51 -26.33
N ILE A 149 24.81 -0.86 -25.17
CA ILE A 149 25.85 0.09 -24.74
C ILE A 149 27.23 -0.54 -24.69
N GLU A 150 27.32 -1.83 -24.31
CA GLU A 150 28.59 -2.53 -24.22
C GLU A 150 29.30 -2.65 -25.61
N TYR A 151 28.51 -2.87 -26.67
CA TYR A 151 29.04 -2.81 -28.04
C TYR A 151 29.66 -1.45 -28.35
N TYR A 152 28.99 -0.36 -27.95
CA TYR A 152 29.51 1.00 -28.18
C TYR A 152 30.74 1.30 -27.34
N ARG A 153 30.80 0.85 -26.11
CA ARG A 153 32.00 0.95 -25.26
C ARG A 153 33.20 0.27 -25.92
N GLN A 154 33.03 -0.95 -26.38
CA GLN A 154 34.13 -1.70 -27.01
C GLN A 154 34.62 -1.08 -28.32
N GLN A 155 33.73 -0.47 -29.10
CA GLN A 155 34.09 0.08 -30.40
C GLN A 155 34.61 1.54 -30.34
N PHE A 156 34.18 2.32 -29.37
CA PHE A 156 34.37 3.77 -29.36
C PHE A 156 35.12 4.30 -28.12
N SER A 157 35.49 3.46 -27.17
CA SER A 157 36.30 3.86 -26.02
C SER A 157 37.66 4.40 -26.44
N GLY A 158 38.04 5.52 -25.86
CA GLY A 158 39.31 6.20 -26.11
C GLY A 158 39.37 7.05 -27.39
N LEU A 159 38.27 7.13 -28.16
CA LEU A 159 38.21 7.95 -29.37
C LEU A 159 37.93 9.43 -29.05
N ASN A 160 37.10 9.69 -28.05
CA ASN A 160 36.71 11.05 -27.61
C ASN A 160 36.32 11.03 -26.14
N PRO A 161 36.95 11.90 -25.30
CA PRO A 161 36.62 11.95 -23.85
C PRO A 161 35.15 12.19 -23.54
N GLU A 162 34.44 13.05 -24.30
CA GLU A 162 33.02 13.32 -24.08
C GLU A 162 32.17 12.07 -24.37
N LEU A 163 32.54 11.29 -25.36
CA LEU A 163 31.89 10.02 -25.71
C LEU A 163 32.14 8.96 -24.64
N ASP A 164 33.38 8.87 -24.16
CA ASP A 164 33.76 7.96 -23.08
C ASP A 164 33.00 8.26 -21.80
N ASP A 165 32.92 9.52 -21.39
CA ASP A 165 32.16 9.94 -20.23
C ASP A 165 30.65 9.58 -20.35
N ALA A 166 30.08 9.84 -21.52
CA ALA A 166 28.67 9.55 -21.79
C ALA A 166 28.37 8.04 -21.82
N LEU A 167 29.26 7.23 -22.45
CA LEU A 167 29.09 5.77 -22.48
C LEU A 167 29.34 5.09 -21.13
N ASN A 168 30.09 5.73 -20.23
CA ASN A 168 30.40 5.22 -18.89
C ASN A 168 29.53 5.88 -17.80
N THR A 169 28.52 6.65 -18.16
CA THR A 169 27.63 7.29 -17.21
C THR A 169 26.91 6.24 -16.35
N ASP A 170 26.97 6.42 -15.04
CA ASP A 170 26.20 5.64 -14.09
C ASP A 170 24.71 6.02 -14.19
N LEU A 171 23.88 5.06 -14.60
CA LEU A 171 22.44 5.29 -14.79
C LEU A 171 21.73 5.66 -13.49
N SER A 172 22.16 5.11 -12.36
CA SER A 172 21.57 5.45 -11.05
C SER A 172 21.84 6.91 -10.71
N LYS A 173 23.07 7.35 -10.95
CA LYS A 173 23.48 8.75 -10.78
C LYS A 173 22.72 9.68 -11.74
N ALA A 174 22.70 9.37 -13.03
CA ALA A 174 22.01 10.18 -14.04
C ALA A 174 20.48 10.26 -13.78
N THR A 175 19.88 9.17 -13.33
CA THR A 175 18.45 9.16 -12.94
C THR A 175 18.22 10.07 -11.74
N ASN A 176 19.04 9.98 -10.70
CA ASN A 176 18.92 10.82 -9.52
C ASN A 176 19.20 12.31 -9.82
N GLU A 177 20.15 12.61 -10.67
CA GLU A 177 20.41 13.98 -11.14
C GLU A 177 19.23 14.54 -11.93
N THR A 178 18.59 13.75 -12.78
CA THR A 178 17.37 14.14 -13.49
C THR A 178 16.21 14.40 -12.53
N LEU A 179 16.01 13.54 -11.56
CA LEU A 179 14.96 13.71 -10.54
C LEU A 179 15.18 14.95 -9.69
N THR A 180 16.40 15.13 -9.18
CA THR A 180 16.74 16.29 -8.35
C THR A 180 16.73 17.58 -9.15
N GLY A 181 17.13 17.56 -10.41
CA GLY A 181 17.01 18.70 -11.33
C GLY A 181 15.55 19.14 -11.57
N LYS A 182 14.60 18.20 -11.49
CA LYS A 182 13.15 18.49 -11.50
C LYS A 182 12.57 18.77 -10.11
N GLY A 183 13.41 18.81 -9.07
CA GLY A 183 13.01 19.10 -7.69
C GLY A 183 12.37 17.92 -6.96
N TYR A 184 12.56 16.68 -7.43
CA TYR A 184 12.22 15.48 -6.66
C TYR A 184 13.34 15.11 -5.70
N LYS A 185 13.01 14.34 -4.67
CA LYS A 185 14.03 13.67 -3.84
C LYS A 185 14.69 12.55 -4.64
N ALA A 186 15.96 12.28 -4.35
CA ALA A 186 16.68 11.17 -4.94
C ALA A 186 16.03 9.82 -4.57
N LEU A 187 16.02 8.89 -5.53
CA LEU A 187 15.57 7.52 -5.32
C LEU A 187 16.65 6.72 -4.57
N ASN A 188 16.61 6.79 -3.25
CA ASN A 188 17.50 6.06 -2.36
C ASN A 188 16.72 5.00 -1.59
N ASN A 189 17.43 4.02 -1.06
CA ASN A 189 16.86 3.09 -0.08
C ASN A 189 16.20 3.86 1.07
N ARG A 190 15.10 3.33 1.59
CA ARG A 190 14.37 3.88 2.73
C ARG A 190 14.46 2.95 3.93
N ASP A 191 14.60 3.56 5.08
CA ASP A 191 14.51 2.91 6.39
C ASP A 191 13.99 3.95 7.37
N GLU A 192 12.68 3.98 7.57
CA GLU A 192 11.97 5.04 8.29
C GLU A 192 11.05 4.43 9.34
N THR A 193 11.01 5.04 10.53
CA THR A 193 10.05 4.67 11.57
C THR A 193 9.27 5.91 11.99
N PHE A 194 7.93 5.78 12.03
CA PHE A 194 7.05 6.88 12.37
C PHE A 194 5.75 6.38 13.01
N VAL A 195 5.02 7.29 13.66
CA VAL A 195 3.66 7.03 14.15
C VAL A 195 2.70 7.19 12.99
N GLY A 196 1.86 6.19 12.75
CA GLY A 196 0.80 6.24 11.75
C GLY A 196 -0.47 6.97 12.24
N ASP A 197 -1.56 6.80 11.49
CA ASP A 197 -2.84 7.39 11.86
C ASP A 197 -3.45 6.69 13.06
N ILE A 198 -3.77 7.47 14.10
CA ILE A 198 -4.45 6.96 15.31
C ILE A 198 -5.85 6.48 14.92
N GLN A 199 -6.23 5.34 15.46
CA GLN A 199 -7.51 4.70 15.19
C GLN A 199 -8.39 4.70 16.43
N VAL A 200 -9.63 5.13 16.27
CA VAL A 200 -10.67 5.06 17.30
C VAL A 200 -11.75 4.12 16.80
N VAL A 201 -12.09 3.12 17.60
CA VAL A 201 -13.07 2.08 17.26
C VAL A 201 -14.21 2.09 18.25
N SER A 202 -15.43 1.96 17.76
CA SER A 202 -16.64 1.75 18.54
C SER A 202 -17.36 0.52 18.00
N MET A 203 -17.63 -0.45 18.84
CA MET A 203 -18.39 -1.66 18.51
C MET A 203 -19.65 -1.72 19.35
N TYR A 204 -20.79 -1.91 18.69
CA TYR A 204 -22.09 -2.00 19.36
C TYR A 204 -22.84 -3.26 18.92
N LYS A 205 -23.21 -4.10 19.89
CA LYS A 205 -23.99 -5.31 19.69
C LYS A 205 -25.46 -4.95 19.52
N LEU A 206 -25.94 -4.93 18.28
CA LEU A 206 -27.31 -4.57 17.92
C LEU A 206 -28.31 -5.64 18.34
N TYR A 207 -27.93 -6.92 18.19
CA TYR A 207 -28.79 -8.06 18.50
C TYR A 207 -27.94 -9.20 19.06
N GLU A 208 -28.51 -9.91 20.04
CA GLU A 208 -27.95 -11.13 20.62
C GLU A 208 -29.09 -12.02 21.12
N LYS A 209 -29.22 -13.20 20.54
CA LYS A 209 -30.17 -14.23 20.98
C LYS A 209 -29.78 -15.59 20.41
N ASN A 210 -29.79 -16.63 21.26
CA ASN A 210 -29.53 -18.01 20.84
C ASN A 210 -28.22 -18.14 20.01
N GLU A 211 -27.13 -17.61 20.56
CA GLU A 211 -25.79 -17.65 19.92
C GLU A 211 -25.70 -16.93 18.55
N LYS A 212 -26.72 -16.17 18.22
CA LYS A 212 -26.73 -15.29 17.05
C LYS A 212 -26.44 -13.87 17.51
N VAL A 213 -25.42 -13.25 16.93
CA VAL A 213 -25.00 -11.91 17.30
C VAL A 213 -24.88 -11.04 16.04
N LEU A 214 -25.46 -9.85 16.08
CA LEU A 214 -25.28 -8.82 15.06
C LEU A 214 -24.56 -7.64 15.72
N THR A 215 -23.41 -7.28 15.18
CA THR A 215 -22.58 -6.18 15.70
C THR A 215 -22.35 -5.14 14.61
N TYR A 216 -22.51 -3.88 14.97
CA TYR A 216 -22.08 -2.73 14.19
C TYR A 216 -20.75 -2.22 14.73
N GLN A 217 -19.83 -1.92 13.84
CA GLN A 217 -18.53 -1.31 14.16
C GLN A 217 -18.37 -0.03 13.36
N ALA A 218 -18.01 1.05 14.04
CA ALA A 218 -17.51 2.27 13.45
C ALA A 218 -16.03 2.45 13.83
N GLN A 219 -15.20 2.76 12.86
CA GLN A 219 -13.78 3.09 13.06
C GLN A 219 -13.48 4.41 12.40
N VAL A 220 -12.77 5.29 13.10
CA VAL A 220 -12.27 6.56 12.57
C VAL A 220 -10.76 6.55 12.62
N ASN A 221 -10.12 6.81 11.48
CA ASN A 221 -8.70 7.09 11.41
C ASN A 221 -8.49 8.61 11.49
N LEU A 222 -7.65 9.04 12.41
CA LEU A 222 -7.27 10.44 12.59
C LEU A 222 -5.98 10.74 11.84
N PRO A 223 -5.83 11.89 11.17
CA PRO A 223 -4.72 12.21 10.27
C PRO A 223 -3.46 12.61 11.06
N THR A 224 -2.95 11.72 11.90
CA THR A 224 -1.78 11.94 12.78
C THR A 224 -0.47 11.45 12.18
N GLY A 225 -0.53 10.62 11.14
CA GLY A 225 0.63 10.09 10.45
C GLY A 225 1.27 11.11 9.49
N PRO A 226 2.35 10.71 8.80
CA PRO A 226 3.05 11.57 7.83
C PRO A 226 2.11 12.06 6.73
N LYS A 227 2.27 13.32 6.35
CA LYS A 227 1.53 13.92 5.24
C LYS A 227 2.11 13.48 3.90
N PHE A 228 1.27 13.54 2.87
CA PHE A 228 1.68 13.35 1.48
C PHE A 228 2.78 14.33 1.08
N ASP A 229 3.86 13.82 0.48
CA ASP A 229 4.96 14.60 -0.09
C ASP A 229 5.02 14.37 -1.61
N PRO A 230 4.67 15.39 -2.43
CA PRO A 230 4.66 15.27 -3.89
C PRO A 230 6.06 15.15 -4.50
N ASP A 231 7.11 15.41 -3.73
CA ASP A 231 8.49 15.35 -4.19
C ASP A 231 9.17 14.02 -3.91
N ASP A 232 8.56 13.18 -3.09
CA ASP A 232 9.11 11.90 -2.68
C ASP A 232 8.41 10.72 -3.35
N LEU A 233 9.01 10.22 -4.44
CA LEU A 233 8.46 9.09 -5.20
C LEU A 233 8.56 7.75 -4.47
N ALA A 234 9.40 7.65 -3.44
CA ALA A 234 9.65 6.42 -2.69
C ALA A 234 8.96 6.40 -1.31
N SER A 235 8.22 7.46 -0.96
CA SER A 235 7.54 7.56 0.33
C SER A 235 6.28 6.71 0.39
N LEU A 236 5.92 6.31 1.61
CA LEU A 236 4.68 5.59 1.89
C LEU A 236 3.51 6.58 2.09
N ASN A 237 2.96 7.08 0.99
CA ASN A 237 1.95 8.14 0.96
C ASN A 237 0.52 7.67 1.32
N VAL A 238 0.36 6.91 2.40
CA VAL A 238 -0.93 6.28 2.79
C VAL A 238 -1.52 6.79 4.08
N PHE A 239 -0.76 7.61 4.81
CA PHE A 239 -1.13 8.19 6.10
C PHE A 239 -1.53 9.66 5.98
N GLY A 240 -1.84 10.28 7.12
CA GLY A 240 -2.15 11.69 7.25
C GLY A 240 -3.53 12.05 6.70
N ARG A 241 -4.50 11.13 6.71
CA ARG A 241 -5.85 11.34 6.19
C ARG A 241 -6.94 10.81 7.11
N THR A 242 -8.10 11.47 7.07
CA THR A 242 -9.28 11.04 7.83
C THR A 242 -10.13 10.10 6.98
N ASN A 243 -10.49 8.96 7.55
CA ASN A 243 -11.51 8.10 6.98
C ASN A 243 -12.39 7.48 8.08
N ILE A 244 -13.59 7.07 7.71
CA ILE A 244 -14.56 6.43 8.57
C ILE A 244 -14.96 5.11 7.96
N THR A 245 -14.71 4.02 8.67
CA THR A 245 -15.15 2.68 8.27
C THR A 245 -16.37 2.28 9.08
N ASN A 246 -17.43 1.88 8.41
CA ASN A 246 -18.64 1.34 8.98
C ASN A 246 -18.75 -0.13 8.60
N SER A 247 -18.96 -1.02 9.56
CA SER A 247 -19.05 -2.46 9.31
C SER A 247 -20.25 -3.06 10.06
N LEU A 248 -20.86 -4.02 9.42
CA LEU A 248 -21.91 -4.83 10.02
C LEU A 248 -21.52 -6.31 9.89
N ALA A 249 -21.42 -7.00 11.01
CA ALA A 249 -21.03 -8.40 11.08
C ALA A 249 -22.08 -9.20 11.83
N TYR A 250 -22.41 -10.38 11.31
CA TYR A 250 -23.36 -11.30 11.91
C TYR A 250 -22.66 -12.62 12.20
N SER A 251 -22.75 -13.14 13.41
CA SER A 251 -22.23 -14.43 13.78
C SER A 251 -23.31 -15.41 14.19
N GLN A 252 -23.13 -16.68 13.78
CA GLN A 252 -23.92 -17.80 14.29
C GLN A 252 -23.13 -19.09 14.24
N TYR A 253 -23.42 -20.00 15.15
CA TYR A 253 -22.97 -21.39 15.03
C TYR A 253 -23.79 -22.11 13.96
N LEU A 254 -23.11 -22.85 13.09
CA LEU A 254 -23.73 -23.65 12.03
C LEU A 254 -24.04 -25.05 12.53
N ILE A 255 -23.01 -25.72 13.07
CA ILE A 255 -23.11 -27.06 13.63
C ILE A 255 -21.98 -27.28 14.65
N GLY A 256 -22.34 -27.76 15.84
CA GLY A 256 -21.38 -28.04 16.90
C GLY A 256 -20.47 -26.86 17.22
N ARG A 257 -19.17 -26.98 16.91
CA ARG A 257 -18.13 -25.98 17.19
C ARG A 257 -17.78 -25.12 15.98
N LEU A 258 -18.51 -25.24 14.89
CA LEU A 258 -18.31 -24.46 13.67
C LEU A 258 -19.22 -23.23 13.67
N SER A 259 -18.64 -22.04 13.57
CA SER A 259 -19.37 -20.79 13.44
C SER A 259 -19.00 -20.05 12.15
N MET A 260 -19.91 -19.21 11.66
CA MET A 260 -19.70 -18.32 10.53
C MET A 260 -19.92 -16.86 10.92
N VAL A 261 -19.18 -15.97 10.25
CA VAL A 261 -19.28 -14.51 10.42
C VAL A 261 -19.27 -13.83 9.05
N PRO A 262 -20.39 -13.76 8.33
CA PRO A 262 -20.52 -12.87 7.17
C PRO A 262 -20.49 -11.43 7.64
N TYR A 263 -19.94 -10.54 6.78
CA TYR A 263 -19.88 -9.12 7.06
C TYR A 263 -19.89 -8.27 5.80
N VAL A 264 -20.28 -7.02 5.97
CA VAL A 264 -20.14 -5.95 4.99
C VAL A 264 -19.45 -4.78 5.65
N SER A 265 -18.66 -4.05 4.89
CA SER A 265 -17.96 -2.87 5.38
C SER A 265 -17.95 -1.79 4.32
N TYR A 266 -18.05 -0.53 4.75
CA TYR A 266 -17.97 0.63 3.87
C TYR A 266 -17.06 1.67 4.49
N LEU A 267 -15.95 1.97 3.79
CA LEU A 267 -14.99 2.99 4.17
C LEU A 267 -15.27 4.26 3.38
N ILE A 268 -15.47 5.35 4.09
CA ILE A 268 -15.69 6.69 3.55
C ILE A 268 -14.40 7.48 3.74
N ASN A 269 -13.78 7.91 2.65
CA ASN A 269 -12.66 8.83 2.70
C ASN A 269 -13.17 10.26 2.78
N ILE A 270 -12.71 10.99 3.79
CA ILE A 270 -13.03 12.40 3.94
C ILE A 270 -12.10 13.22 3.04
N PRO A 271 -12.64 14.13 2.19
CA PRO A 271 -11.83 14.97 1.35
C PRO A 271 -10.80 15.79 2.15
N ASP A 272 -9.61 15.96 1.58
CA ASP A 272 -8.54 16.76 2.15
C ASP A 272 -7.87 17.65 1.08
N THR A 273 -7.05 18.59 1.52
CA THR A 273 -6.23 19.41 0.63
C THR A 273 -4.80 18.96 0.71
N VAL A 274 -4.20 18.69 -0.45
CA VAL A 274 -2.81 18.29 -0.58
C VAL A 274 -2.12 19.06 -1.69
N THR A 275 -0.84 19.34 -1.51
CA THR A 275 -0.02 19.84 -2.61
C THR A 275 0.32 18.68 -3.53
N ALA A 276 0.00 18.79 -4.82
CA ALA A 276 0.30 17.77 -5.82
C ALA A 276 1.04 18.39 -7.02
N ARG A 277 1.86 17.60 -7.70
CA ARG A 277 2.42 17.94 -9.01
C ARG A 277 1.42 17.50 -10.07
N VAL A 278 0.74 18.45 -10.70
CA VAL A 278 -0.26 18.16 -11.71
C VAL A 278 0.39 18.06 -13.08
N PRO A 279 0.24 16.93 -13.78
CA PRO A 279 0.82 16.76 -15.10
C PRO A 279 0.17 17.65 -16.14
N LEU A 280 0.93 18.11 -17.09
CA LEU A 280 0.44 18.91 -18.19
C LEU A 280 -0.36 18.11 -19.25
N ASN A 281 0.06 16.87 -19.47
CA ASN A 281 -0.56 15.95 -20.43
C ASN A 281 -0.28 14.49 -20.03
N GLU A 282 -0.78 13.53 -20.80
CA GLU A 282 -0.66 12.09 -20.53
C GLU A 282 0.79 11.57 -20.60
N ASP A 283 1.64 12.22 -21.40
CA ASP A 283 3.06 11.86 -21.55
C ASP A 283 3.94 12.46 -20.45
N ASP A 284 3.43 13.44 -19.68
CA ASP A 284 4.15 14.08 -18.58
C ASP A 284 4.17 13.18 -17.35
N THR A 285 5.14 12.26 -17.35
CA THR A 285 5.28 11.23 -16.30
C THR A 285 6.06 11.69 -15.08
N LEU A 286 6.79 12.81 -15.20
CA LEU A 286 7.57 13.46 -14.14
C LEU A 286 7.32 14.96 -14.16
N PRO A 287 6.16 15.43 -13.67
CA PRO A 287 5.83 16.85 -13.68
C PRO A 287 6.86 17.68 -12.94
N ASP A 288 7.22 18.83 -13.49
CA ASP A 288 8.21 19.73 -12.91
C ASP A 288 7.72 20.39 -11.59
N ALA A 289 8.63 20.94 -10.81
CA ALA A 289 8.30 21.59 -9.54
C ALA A 289 7.31 22.77 -9.68
N ASN A 290 7.30 23.46 -10.82
CA ASN A 290 6.39 24.56 -11.10
C ASN A 290 4.94 24.14 -11.36
N THR A 291 4.69 22.84 -11.56
CA THR A 291 3.32 22.32 -11.71
C THR A 291 2.66 21.99 -10.37
N LYS A 292 3.35 22.26 -9.26
CA LYS A 292 2.77 22.08 -7.92
C LYS A 292 1.62 23.04 -7.70
N GLU A 293 0.53 22.50 -7.19
CA GLU A 293 -0.61 23.28 -6.72
C GLU A 293 -1.33 22.56 -5.59
N ASP A 294 -2.04 23.31 -4.79
CA ASP A 294 -2.92 22.75 -3.78
C ASP A 294 -4.20 22.28 -4.45
N VAL A 295 -4.51 20.99 -4.27
CA VAL A 295 -5.69 20.36 -4.84
C VAL A 295 -6.55 19.76 -3.73
N THR A 296 -7.86 19.86 -3.87
CA THR A 296 -8.79 19.06 -3.06
C THR A 296 -8.78 17.64 -3.60
N ARG A 297 -8.36 16.71 -2.73
CA ARG A 297 -8.31 15.28 -3.00
C ARG A 297 -9.52 14.59 -2.35
N THR A 298 -10.33 13.92 -3.16
CA THR A 298 -11.41 13.03 -2.71
C THR A 298 -11.05 11.62 -3.13
N LEU A 299 -10.52 10.83 -2.22
CA LEU A 299 -10.20 9.43 -2.51
C LEU A 299 -11.48 8.60 -2.63
N GLY A 300 -11.47 7.62 -3.52
CA GLY A 300 -12.59 6.71 -3.73
C GLY A 300 -12.96 5.95 -2.47
N ASN A 301 -14.25 5.83 -2.19
CA ASN A 301 -14.74 5.01 -1.08
C ASN A 301 -14.53 3.53 -1.37
N ILE A 302 -14.48 2.71 -0.30
CA ILE A 302 -14.22 1.27 -0.42
C ILE A 302 -15.38 0.49 0.17
N ALA A 303 -16.04 -0.34 -0.65
CA ALA A 303 -17.01 -1.32 -0.21
C ALA A 303 -16.35 -2.70 -0.10
N THR A 304 -16.61 -3.42 0.97
CA THR A 304 -16.11 -4.78 1.18
C THR A 304 -17.25 -5.69 1.60
N VAL A 305 -17.30 -6.89 1.03
CA VAL A 305 -18.14 -7.98 1.46
C VAL A 305 -17.27 -9.19 1.73
N GLY A 306 -17.51 -9.88 2.85
CA GLY A 306 -16.69 -11.01 3.23
C GLY A 306 -17.40 -11.98 4.16
N GLY A 307 -16.70 -13.06 4.46
CA GLY A 307 -17.17 -14.05 5.42
C GLY A 307 -16.02 -14.85 6.00
N ASN A 308 -16.16 -15.19 7.28
CA ASN A 308 -15.21 -15.99 8.01
C ASN A 308 -15.89 -17.25 8.55
N LEU A 309 -15.14 -18.33 8.59
CA LEU A 309 -15.51 -19.56 9.27
C LEU A 309 -14.53 -19.81 10.40
N PHE A 310 -15.03 -20.17 11.57
CA PHE A 310 -14.23 -20.49 12.75
C PHE A 310 -14.61 -21.87 13.28
N TYR A 311 -13.61 -22.66 13.63
CA TYR A 311 -13.77 -23.96 14.24
C TYR A 311 -13.03 -24.01 15.59
N GLU A 312 -13.77 -24.21 16.68
CA GLU A 312 -13.22 -24.41 18.02
C GLU A 312 -12.71 -25.85 18.15
N ILE A 313 -11.38 -26.03 18.02
CA ILE A 313 -10.73 -27.34 18.18
C ILE A 313 -10.91 -27.83 19.62
N THR A 314 -10.67 -26.93 20.59
CA THR A 314 -10.85 -27.13 22.03
C THR A 314 -11.47 -25.87 22.65
N ASP A 315 -11.65 -25.86 23.96
CA ASP A 315 -12.09 -24.66 24.69
C ASP A 315 -11.06 -23.52 24.63
N SER A 316 -9.79 -23.83 24.29
CA SER A 316 -8.69 -22.87 24.25
C SER A 316 -8.14 -22.62 22.84
N TRP A 317 -8.40 -23.46 21.88
CA TRP A 317 -7.85 -23.36 20.54
C TRP A 317 -8.94 -23.25 19.49
N MET A 318 -8.78 -22.26 18.61
CA MET A 318 -9.67 -22.02 17.48
C MET A 318 -8.83 -21.79 16.22
N VAL A 319 -9.31 -22.27 15.10
CA VAL A 319 -8.79 -21.95 13.77
C VAL A 319 -9.87 -21.24 12.98
N GLY A 320 -9.45 -20.30 12.13
CA GLY A 320 -10.36 -19.55 11.28
C GLY A 320 -9.83 -19.45 9.86
N GLY A 321 -10.74 -19.31 8.92
CA GLY A 321 -10.46 -18.97 7.54
C GLY A 321 -11.48 -17.98 7.02
N GLY A 322 -11.07 -17.11 6.10
CA GLY A 322 -11.94 -16.07 5.58
C GLY A 322 -11.60 -15.71 4.14
N TYR A 323 -12.60 -15.10 3.52
CA TYR A 323 -12.48 -14.50 2.20
C TYR A 323 -13.20 -13.16 2.22
N ASP A 324 -12.62 -12.17 1.54
CA ASP A 324 -13.30 -10.93 1.24
C ASP A 324 -13.03 -10.44 -0.19
N TYR A 325 -14.02 -9.76 -0.73
CA TYR A 325 -13.98 -9.00 -1.95
C TYR A 325 -14.17 -7.53 -1.62
N SER A 326 -13.29 -6.67 -2.14
CA SER A 326 -13.41 -5.23 -1.99
C SER A 326 -13.37 -4.53 -3.32
N THR A 327 -14.10 -3.42 -3.43
CA THR A 327 -14.07 -2.50 -4.56
C THR A 327 -13.87 -1.08 -4.07
N LYS A 328 -13.03 -0.33 -4.74
CA LYS A 328 -12.74 1.08 -4.49
C LYS A 328 -13.19 1.89 -5.70
N ASP A 329 -13.93 2.96 -5.45
CA ASP A 329 -14.28 3.95 -6.47
C ASP A 329 -13.05 4.69 -6.99
N ALA A 330 -13.17 5.37 -8.14
CA ALA A 330 -12.12 6.24 -8.64
C ALA A 330 -11.92 7.45 -7.71
N ASP A 331 -10.67 7.86 -7.57
CA ASP A 331 -10.32 9.10 -6.89
C ASP A 331 -10.76 10.32 -7.73
N ARG A 332 -10.95 11.46 -7.08
CA ARG A 332 -11.25 12.73 -7.73
C ARG A 332 -10.35 13.82 -7.17
N TYR A 333 -9.83 14.64 -8.06
CA TYR A 333 -9.03 15.80 -7.72
C TYR A 333 -9.61 17.04 -8.36
N THR A 334 -9.63 18.16 -7.62
CA THR A 334 -10.07 19.47 -8.11
C THR A 334 -9.14 20.55 -7.57
N GLY A 335 -8.93 21.60 -8.33
CA GLY A 335 -8.10 22.75 -7.96
C GLY A 335 -8.52 24.01 -8.69
N GLU A 336 -7.78 25.10 -8.53
CA GLU A 336 -8.16 26.43 -9.03
C GLU A 336 -7.58 26.78 -10.41
N ARG A 337 -6.52 26.08 -10.85
CA ARG A 337 -5.81 26.44 -12.09
C ARG A 337 -6.42 25.84 -13.35
N GLY A 338 -7.43 24.97 -13.23
CA GLY A 338 -8.06 24.31 -14.39
C GLY A 338 -7.11 23.39 -15.16
N THR A 339 -6.15 22.80 -14.48
CA THR A 339 -5.17 21.85 -15.06
C THR A 339 -5.75 20.45 -15.21
N ARG A 340 -4.95 19.49 -15.68
CA ARG A 340 -5.38 18.11 -15.94
C ARG A 340 -5.47 17.27 -14.66
N TYR A 341 -6.38 17.65 -13.74
CA TYR A 341 -6.64 16.91 -12.49
C TYR A 341 -7.10 15.48 -12.70
N ASP A 342 -7.77 15.19 -13.82
CA ASP A 342 -8.18 13.86 -14.24
C ASP A 342 -7.00 12.88 -14.29
N LEU A 343 -5.82 13.39 -14.65
CA LEU A 343 -4.63 12.58 -14.73
C LEU A 343 -4.09 12.12 -13.37
N LEU A 344 -4.41 12.83 -12.28
CA LEU A 344 -4.07 12.40 -10.90
C LEU A 344 -4.89 11.19 -10.46
N ALA A 345 -6.07 11.00 -11.03
CA ALA A 345 -6.99 9.91 -10.70
C ALA A 345 -6.87 8.68 -11.62
N THR A 346 -5.92 8.69 -12.58
CA THR A 346 -5.78 7.60 -13.55
C THR A 346 -5.51 6.27 -12.84
N ASN A 347 -6.32 5.23 -13.15
CA ASN A 347 -6.22 3.86 -12.61
C ASN A 347 -6.34 3.78 -11.09
N SER A 348 -7.09 4.71 -10.47
CA SER A 348 -7.30 4.75 -9.02
C SER A 348 -8.47 3.89 -8.55
N ALA A 349 -9.42 3.54 -9.44
CA ALA A 349 -10.44 2.54 -9.14
C ALA A 349 -9.80 1.15 -9.07
N SER A 350 -10.20 0.34 -8.09
CA SER A 350 -9.57 -0.98 -7.89
C SER A 350 -10.53 -2.01 -7.33
N THR A 351 -10.18 -3.28 -7.52
CA THR A 351 -10.83 -4.42 -6.87
C THR A 351 -9.79 -5.33 -6.26
N ALA A 352 -10.13 -6.03 -5.18
CA ALA A 352 -9.24 -7.00 -4.55
C ALA A 352 -10.01 -8.24 -4.06
N HIS A 353 -9.41 -9.39 -4.24
CA HIS A 353 -9.82 -10.68 -3.66
C HIS A 353 -8.77 -11.11 -2.65
N ARG A 354 -9.18 -11.31 -1.41
CA ARG A 354 -8.27 -11.66 -0.31
C ARG A 354 -8.72 -12.91 0.41
N VAL A 355 -7.76 -13.78 0.72
CA VAL A 355 -7.96 -14.93 1.62
C VAL A 355 -7.23 -14.71 2.93
N LYS A 356 -7.74 -15.31 4.01
CA LYS A 356 -7.21 -15.18 5.37
C LYS A 356 -7.24 -16.52 6.06
N ALA A 357 -6.25 -16.79 6.91
CA ALA A 357 -6.23 -17.91 7.82
C ALA A 357 -5.73 -17.45 9.18
N GLU A 358 -6.32 -17.98 10.26
CA GLU A 358 -6.00 -17.59 11.63
C GLU A 358 -5.96 -18.81 12.53
N ILE A 359 -5.05 -18.77 13.51
CA ILE A 359 -5.06 -19.65 14.68
C ILE A 359 -5.11 -18.78 15.94
N THR A 360 -5.98 -19.13 16.86
CA THR A 360 -6.17 -18.37 18.11
C THR A 360 -6.08 -19.31 19.29
N TYR A 361 -5.29 -18.90 20.30
CA TYR A 361 -5.28 -19.46 21.62
C TYR A 361 -5.97 -18.50 22.60
N SER A 362 -6.85 -19.02 23.47
CA SER A 362 -7.52 -18.24 24.52
C SER A 362 -7.53 -19.00 25.83
N SER A 363 -7.04 -18.35 26.87
CA SER A 363 -7.14 -18.86 28.25
C SER A 363 -8.40 -18.35 28.99
N VAL A 364 -9.24 -17.55 28.34
CA VAL A 364 -10.39 -16.89 29.01
C VAL A 364 -11.33 -17.89 29.65
N LYS A 365 -11.75 -18.94 28.91
CA LYS A 365 -12.61 -20.01 29.48
C LYS A 365 -11.95 -20.72 30.65
N SER A 366 -10.64 -20.99 30.56
CA SER A 366 -9.84 -21.64 31.61
C SER A 366 -9.66 -20.74 32.85
N TYR A 367 -9.53 -19.44 32.64
CA TYR A 367 -9.47 -18.45 33.74
C TYR A 367 -10.77 -18.48 34.57
N PHE A 368 -11.93 -18.46 33.93
CA PHE A 368 -13.22 -18.55 34.65
C PHE A 368 -13.38 -19.92 35.35
N LYS A 369 -12.80 -20.98 34.83
CA LYS A 369 -12.73 -22.30 35.47
C LYS A 369 -11.66 -22.39 36.58
N LYS A 370 -10.90 -21.30 36.84
CA LYS A 370 -9.78 -21.23 37.80
C LYS A 370 -8.63 -22.19 37.46
N THR A 371 -8.48 -22.57 36.22
CA THR A 371 -7.39 -23.44 35.70
C THR A 371 -6.30 -22.65 34.97
N ALA A 372 -6.51 -21.36 34.73
CA ALA A 372 -5.49 -20.42 34.21
C ALA A 372 -5.38 -19.20 35.12
N VAL A 373 -4.20 -18.60 35.18
CA VAL A 373 -3.88 -17.45 36.05
C VAL A 373 -4.28 -16.12 35.42
N ILE A 374 -4.18 -16.02 34.12
CA ILE A 374 -4.38 -14.76 33.36
C ILE A 374 -5.37 -15.00 32.22
N PRO A 375 -6.42 -14.18 32.07
CA PRO A 375 -7.30 -14.21 30.92
C PRO A 375 -6.62 -13.48 29.73
N LEU A 376 -6.11 -14.25 28.78
CA LEU A 376 -5.42 -13.73 27.59
C LEU A 376 -5.94 -14.41 26.31
N MET A 377 -5.73 -13.74 25.19
CA MET A 377 -5.92 -14.27 23.88
C MET A 377 -4.71 -13.92 23.01
N VAL A 378 -4.21 -14.91 22.27
CA VAL A 378 -3.15 -14.71 21.27
C VAL A 378 -3.66 -15.26 19.96
N SER A 379 -3.62 -14.43 18.92
CA SER A 379 -3.94 -14.90 17.55
C SER A 379 -2.75 -14.65 16.62
N PHE A 380 -2.60 -15.55 15.66
CA PHE A 380 -1.71 -15.39 14.53
C PHE A 380 -2.51 -15.57 13.24
N GLN A 381 -2.43 -14.58 12.37
CA GLN A 381 -3.14 -14.55 11.11
C GLN A 381 -2.19 -14.36 9.94
N VAL A 382 -2.53 -14.98 8.82
CA VAL A 382 -1.92 -14.71 7.51
C VAL A 382 -3.02 -14.31 6.53
N SER A 383 -2.71 -13.39 5.62
CA SER A 383 -3.60 -13.01 4.54
C SER A 383 -2.85 -12.78 3.25
N ASP A 384 -3.48 -13.05 2.11
CA ASP A 384 -2.91 -12.80 0.78
C ASP A 384 -3.98 -12.22 -0.16
N THR A 385 -3.59 -11.15 -0.86
CA THR A 385 -4.37 -10.60 -1.98
C THR A 385 -3.97 -11.35 -3.23
N PHE A 386 -4.75 -12.35 -3.61
CA PHE A 386 -4.39 -13.30 -4.66
C PHE A 386 -4.92 -12.92 -6.05
N SER A 387 -5.80 -11.94 -6.15
CA SER A 387 -6.35 -11.43 -7.41
C SER A 387 -6.93 -10.02 -7.23
N GLY A 388 -7.04 -9.28 -8.31
CA GLY A 388 -7.63 -7.95 -8.30
C GLY A 388 -7.39 -7.18 -9.60
N VAL A 389 -7.78 -5.92 -9.58
CA VAL A 389 -7.58 -4.94 -10.66
C VAL A 389 -7.03 -3.67 -10.04
N ASN A 390 -5.97 -3.11 -10.60
CA ASN A 390 -5.30 -1.89 -10.14
C ASN A 390 -4.94 -1.89 -8.64
N ILE A 391 -4.59 -3.05 -8.11
CA ILE A 391 -4.27 -3.24 -6.68
C ILE A 391 -2.90 -3.92 -6.53
N GLU A 392 -2.14 -3.55 -5.53
CA GLU A 392 -0.90 -4.26 -5.20
C GLU A 392 -1.22 -5.61 -4.58
N ARG A 393 -0.38 -6.58 -4.91
CA ARG A 393 -0.34 -7.83 -4.18
C ARG A 393 0.14 -7.53 -2.75
N GLN A 394 -0.55 -8.06 -1.76
CA GLN A 394 -0.17 -7.96 -0.36
C GLN A 394 -0.23 -9.33 0.28
N THR A 395 0.88 -9.71 0.91
CA THR A 395 0.89 -10.81 1.86
C THR A 395 1.14 -10.22 3.23
N ALA A 396 0.23 -10.42 4.16
CA ALA A 396 0.37 -9.91 5.52
C ALA A 396 0.38 -11.05 6.54
N GLN A 397 1.20 -10.86 7.57
CA GLN A 397 1.26 -11.70 8.76
C GLN A 397 1.02 -10.81 9.97
N GLU A 398 0.12 -11.20 10.84
CA GLU A 398 -0.22 -10.43 12.03
C GLU A 398 -0.27 -11.34 13.26
N MET A 399 0.29 -10.86 14.37
CA MET A 399 0.13 -11.44 15.68
C MET A 399 -0.58 -10.43 16.60
N ASN A 400 -1.57 -10.87 17.33
CA ASN A 400 -2.30 -10.05 18.28
C ASN A 400 -2.29 -10.72 19.65
N LEU A 401 -1.83 -9.98 20.67
CA LEU A 401 -1.86 -10.37 22.06
C LEU A 401 -2.86 -9.48 22.80
N MET A 402 -3.89 -10.04 23.40
CA MET A 402 -4.90 -9.34 24.19
C MET A 402 -4.94 -9.87 25.63
N LEU A 403 -5.04 -8.95 26.57
CA LEU A 403 -5.26 -9.23 28.00
C LEU A 403 -6.65 -8.69 28.39
N PHE A 404 -7.27 -9.28 29.41
CA PHE A 404 -8.59 -8.87 29.87
C PHE A 404 -8.57 -8.71 31.40
N PHE A 405 -9.00 -7.54 31.93
CA PHE A 405 -9.09 -7.28 33.37
C PHE A 405 -10.06 -6.15 33.71
#